data_257de6ac72dfe5f5f4bf88a261f29360
#
_entry.id   257de6ac72dfe5f5f4bf88a261f29360
#
_cell.length_a   1.000
_cell.length_b   1.000
_cell.length_c   1.000
_cell.angle_alpha   90.00
_cell.angle_beta   90.00
_cell.angle_gamma   90.00
#
_symmetry.space_group_name_H-M   'P 1'
#
loop_
_entity.id
_entity.type
_entity.pdbx_description
1 polymer ?
#
loop_
_entity_poly.entity_id
_entity_poly.type
_entity_poly.pdbx_seq_one_letter_code
_entity_poly.pdbx_strand_id
1 'polypeptide(L)'
;MRIADLNRTVTIQKLKPATGFYGDAPEVETSFSTWAHVMDKGISETDGNGHVHEARELLITLRSYRKTRAIRPDMYQLFYMEELYDITHVELDSDSDRFVTLHARRKSHASNRSASPS
;
A
#
# COMPACT_ATOMS: atom_id res chain seq x y z
N MET A 1 11.77 15.56 7.79
CA MET A 1 10.83 15.78 6.68
C MET A 1 9.89 16.91 6.99
N ARG A 2 9.57 17.70 6.00
CA ARG A 2 8.64 18.81 6.15
C ARG A 2 7.32 18.47 5.45
N ILE A 3 6.26 19.13 5.88
CA ILE A 3 4.95 18.94 5.22
C ILE A 3 5.02 19.31 3.74
N ALA A 4 5.86 20.29 3.39
CA ALA A 4 6.04 20.68 1.99
C ALA A 4 6.62 19.56 1.12
N ASP A 5 7.25 18.56 1.74
CA ASP A 5 7.78 17.41 0.98
C ASP A 5 6.69 16.41 0.60
N LEU A 6 5.49 16.57 1.12
CA LEU A 6 4.36 15.74 0.79
C LEU A 6 3.72 16.27 -0.49
N ASN A 7 4.33 15.96 -1.61
CA ASN A 7 3.96 16.57 -2.90
C ASN A 7 3.39 15.58 -3.91
N ARG A 8 3.12 14.36 -3.50
CA ARG A 8 2.46 13.38 -4.32
C ARG A 8 1.10 13.06 -3.71
N THR A 9 0.18 12.59 -4.54
CA THR A 9 -1.14 12.18 -4.06
C THR A 9 -1.26 10.67 -4.15
N VAL A 10 -1.67 10.06 -3.05
CA VAL A 10 -1.96 8.64 -3.02
C VAL A 10 -3.40 8.44 -2.58
N THR A 11 -4.00 7.34 -3.00
CA THR A 11 -5.35 6.98 -2.59
C THR A 11 -5.27 5.78 -1.67
N ILE A 12 -5.86 5.91 -0.49
CA ILE A 12 -5.90 4.84 0.50
C ILE A 12 -7.30 4.25 0.45
N GLN A 13 -7.37 2.94 0.31
CA GLN A 13 -8.64 2.24 0.19
C GLN A 13 -8.79 1.27 1.34
N LYS A 14 -9.88 1.41 2.09
CA LYS A 14 -10.22 0.46 3.13
C LYS A 14 -11.04 -0.66 2.52
N LEU A 15 -10.66 -1.88 2.81
CA LEU A 15 -11.29 -3.05 2.24
C LEU A 15 -12.31 -3.63 3.19
N LYS A 16 -13.39 -4.15 2.64
CA LYS A 16 -14.36 -4.90 3.43
C LYS A 16 -13.80 -6.26 3.75
N PRO A 17 -14.11 -6.81 4.92
CA PRO A 17 -13.74 -8.18 5.20
C PRO A 17 -14.31 -9.12 4.14
N ALA A 18 -13.53 -10.12 3.74
CA ALA A 18 -14.01 -11.11 2.79
C ALA A 18 -15.11 -11.94 3.44
N THR A 19 -16.28 -11.98 2.81
CA THR A 19 -17.41 -12.74 3.32
C THR A 19 -17.84 -13.86 2.38
N GLY A 20 -17.21 -13.94 1.19
CA GLY A 20 -17.59 -14.92 0.21
C GLY A 20 -16.95 -16.28 0.43
N PHE A 21 -17.66 -17.30 0.05
CA PHE A 21 -17.15 -18.66 0.13
C PHE A 21 -16.10 -18.95 -0.94
N TYR A 22 -16.04 -18.14 -1.95
CA TYR A 22 -15.22 -18.44 -3.11
C TYR A 22 -14.02 -17.54 -3.27
N GLY A 23 -13.62 -16.91 -2.18
CA GLY A 23 -12.46 -16.05 -2.25
C GLY A 23 -12.65 -14.85 -3.16
N ASP A 24 -13.82 -14.26 -3.10
CA ASP A 24 -14.10 -13.07 -3.89
C ASP A 24 -13.05 -11.99 -3.65
N ALA A 25 -12.77 -11.22 -4.69
CA ALA A 25 -11.86 -10.10 -4.57
C ALA A 25 -12.37 -9.15 -3.50
N PRO A 26 -11.47 -8.60 -2.68
CA PRO A 26 -11.88 -7.65 -1.66
C PRO A 26 -12.57 -6.44 -2.30
N GLU A 27 -13.67 -6.03 -1.71
CA GLU A 27 -14.35 -4.82 -2.13
C GLU A 27 -13.85 -3.63 -1.35
N VAL A 28 -13.77 -2.50 -2.02
CA VAL A 28 -13.40 -1.25 -1.37
C VAL A 28 -14.61 -0.72 -0.61
N GLU A 29 -14.45 -0.56 0.70
CA GLU A 29 -15.50 0.00 1.55
C GLU A 29 -15.49 1.51 1.50
N THR A 30 -14.33 2.09 1.70
CA THR A 30 -14.15 3.55 1.64
C THR A 30 -12.80 3.85 1.03
N SER A 31 -12.66 5.06 0.51
CA SER A 31 -11.38 5.50 0.00
C SER A 31 -11.20 6.98 0.27
N PHE A 32 -9.96 7.40 0.38
CA PHE A 32 -9.64 8.82 0.49
C PHE A 32 -8.26 9.06 -0.12
N SER A 33 -8.05 10.27 -0.59
CA SER A 33 -6.76 10.67 -1.14
C SER A 33 -6.07 11.62 -0.18
N THR A 34 -4.76 11.53 -0.12
CA THR A 34 -3.99 12.38 0.76
C THR A 34 -2.64 12.66 0.13
N TRP A 35 -2.02 13.75 0.56
CA TRP A 35 -0.69 14.11 0.10
C TRP A 35 0.34 13.21 0.77
N ALA A 36 1.38 12.89 0.02
CA ALA A 36 2.38 11.94 0.48
C ALA A 36 3.75 12.29 -0.08
N HIS A 37 4.78 11.85 0.62
CA HIS A 37 6.11 11.73 0.06
C HIS A 37 6.31 10.27 -0.31
N VAL A 38 6.66 10.00 -1.55
CA VAL A 38 6.83 8.64 -2.05
C VAL A 38 8.28 8.41 -2.40
N MET A 39 8.89 7.44 -1.74
CA MET A 39 10.24 7.02 -2.04
C MET A 39 10.19 5.62 -2.65
N ASP A 40 10.75 5.48 -3.84
CA ASP A 40 10.83 4.20 -4.52
C ASP A 40 12.04 3.45 -3.98
N LYS A 41 11.80 2.30 -3.34
CA LYS A 41 12.87 1.49 -2.77
C LYS A 41 13.42 0.48 -3.78
N GLY A 42 12.87 0.47 -4.99
CA GLY A 42 13.32 -0.45 -6.00
C GLY A 42 12.52 -1.73 -6.03
N ILE A 43 13.09 -2.73 -6.66
CA ILE A 43 12.42 -3.99 -6.90
C ILE A 43 13.09 -5.07 -6.06
N SER A 44 12.29 -5.77 -5.28
CA SER A 44 12.76 -6.92 -4.52
C SER A 44 12.67 -8.16 -5.40
N GLU A 45 13.73 -8.95 -5.46
CA GLU A 45 13.88 -9.92 -6.54
C GLU A 45 13.81 -11.38 -6.18
N THR A 46 14.18 -11.79 -4.99
CA THR A 46 14.36 -13.21 -4.77
C THR A 46 13.52 -13.74 -3.63
N ASP A 47 12.95 -14.92 -3.86
CA ASP A 47 12.42 -15.71 -2.77
C ASP A 47 13.48 -16.71 -2.30
N GLY A 48 13.14 -17.50 -1.30
CA GLY A 48 14.08 -18.46 -0.75
C GLY A 48 14.38 -19.64 -1.67
N ASN A 49 13.65 -19.79 -2.75
CA ASN A 49 13.82 -20.87 -3.69
C ASN A 49 14.57 -20.48 -4.95
N GLY A 50 15.06 -19.25 -4.98
CA GLY A 50 15.76 -18.77 -6.15
C GLY A 50 14.88 -18.28 -7.27
N HIS A 51 13.58 -18.24 -7.06
CA HIS A 51 12.66 -17.66 -8.04
C HIS A 51 12.76 -16.16 -8.01
N VAL A 52 12.67 -15.55 -9.17
CA VAL A 52 12.70 -14.09 -9.28
C VAL A 52 11.27 -13.56 -9.21
N HIS A 53 11.03 -12.71 -8.25
CA HIS A 53 9.76 -12.01 -8.12
C HIS A 53 10.03 -10.52 -8.19
N GLU A 54 9.45 -9.88 -9.19
CA GLU A 54 9.57 -8.45 -9.31
C GLU A 54 8.43 -7.78 -8.56
N ALA A 55 8.73 -7.24 -7.42
CA ALA A 55 7.76 -6.50 -6.64
C ALA A 55 8.36 -5.16 -6.24
N ARG A 56 7.81 -4.10 -6.77
CA ARG A 56 8.24 -2.75 -6.44
C ARG A 56 7.81 -2.42 -5.02
N GLU A 57 8.73 -1.86 -4.28
CA GLU A 57 8.44 -1.44 -2.91
C GLU A 57 8.55 0.07 -2.82
N LEU A 58 7.62 0.65 -2.08
CA LEU A 58 7.58 2.09 -1.84
C LEU A 58 7.57 2.36 -0.36
N LEU A 59 8.23 3.44 0.02
CA LEU A 59 8.16 3.98 1.37
C LEU A 59 7.36 5.27 1.26
N ILE A 60 6.22 5.32 1.94
CA ILE A 60 5.28 6.41 1.77
C ILE A 60 5.08 7.11 3.10
N THR A 61 5.33 8.40 3.11
CA THR A 61 5.15 9.21 4.32
C THR A 61 3.94 10.09 4.13
N LEU A 62 3.03 10.02 5.09
CA LEU A 62 1.79 10.78 5.10
C LEU A 62 1.76 11.68 6.32
N ARG A 63 1.01 12.76 6.23
CA ARG A 63 0.74 13.56 7.41
C ARG A 63 -0.13 12.76 8.37
N SER A 64 0.18 12.86 9.65
CA SER A 64 -0.59 12.15 10.68
C SER A 64 -1.87 12.90 10.98
N TYR A 65 -2.99 12.25 10.76
CA TYR A 65 -4.29 12.73 11.19
C TYR A 65 -5.20 11.51 11.32
N ARG A 66 -6.45 11.74 11.70
CA ARG A 66 -7.32 10.64 12.08
C ARG A 66 -7.38 9.53 11.04
N LYS A 67 -7.56 9.89 9.78
CA LYS A 67 -7.71 8.87 8.72
C LYS A 67 -6.42 8.11 8.48
N THR A 68 -5.27 8.79 8.47
CA THR A 68 -4.01 8.12 8.21
C THR A 68 -3.56 7.26 9.38
N ARG A 69 -3.89 7.66 10.60
CA ARG A 69 -3.55 6.84 11.77
C ARG A 69 -4.40 5.59 11.89
N ALA A 70 -5.50 5.53 11.16
CA ALA A 70 -6.36 4.36 11.16
C ALA A 70 -5.91 3.27 10.19
N ILE A 71 -4.93 3.55 9.35
CA ILE A 71 -4.49 2.60 8.34
C ILE A 71 -3.84 1.38 8.99
N ARG A 72 -4.22 0.20 8.52
CA ARG A 72 -3.68 -1.08 9.00
C ARG A 72 -3.29 -1.95 7.82
N PRO A 73 -2.23 -2.75 7.96
CA PRO A 73 -1.74 -3.55 6.82
C PRO A 73 -2.74 -4.52 6.24
N ASP A 74 -3.54 -5.14 7.07
CA ASP A 74 -4.41 -6.25 6.65
C ASP A 74 -5.75 -5.80 6.10
N MET A 75 -6.11 -4.53 6.27
CA MET A 75 -7.43 -4.06 5.89
C MET A 75 -7.42 -2.90 4.90
N TYR A 76 -6.25 -2.48 4.50
CA TYR A 76 -6.12 -1.32 3.62
C TYR A 76 -5.16 -1.63 2.49
N GLN A 77 -5.40 -0.97 1.36
CA GLN A 77 -4.47 -1.01 0.25
C GLN A 77 -4.25 0.41 -0.25
N LEU A 78 -3.23 0.57 -1.06
CA LEU A 78 -2.84 1.88 -1.57
C LEU A 78 -2.87 1.85 -3.09
N PHE A 79 -3.41 2.92 -3.67
CA PHE A 79 -3.42 3.10 -5.11
C PHE A 79 -2.57 4.31 -5.45
N TYR A 80 -1.59 4.12 -6.31
CA TYR A 80 -0.67 5.18 -6.68
C TYR A 80 -0.18 4.93 -8.10
N MET A 81 -0.23 5.96 -8.94
CA MET A 81 0.25 5.88 -10.32
C MET A 81 -0.36 4.69 -11.07
N GLU A 82 -1.66 4.53 -10.89
CA GLU A 82 -2.44 3.48 -11.55
C GLU A 82 -2.04 2.05 -11.16
N GLU A 83 -1.34 1.90 -10.05
CA GLU A 83 -0.95 0.59 -9.53
C GLU A 83 -1.47 0.41 -8.12
N LEU A 84 -1.84 -0.82 -7.80
CA LEU A 84 -2.27 -1.18 -6.45
C LEU A 84 -1.11 -1.75 -5.67
N TYR A 85 -1.04 -1.36 -4.41
CA TYR A 85 0.02 -1.79 -3.50
C TYR A 85 -0.61 -2.34 -2.22
N ASP A 86 -0.06 -3.44 -1.73
CA ASP A 86 -0.37 -3.92 -0.40
C ASP A 86 0.42 -3.10 0.60
N ILE A 87 -0.22 -2.76 1.70
CA ILE A 87 0.46 -2.10 2.80
C ILE A 87 1.00 -3.18 3.70
N THR A 88 2.31 -3.30 3.78
CA THR A 88 2.95 -4.39 4.51
C THR A 88 3.31 -4.01 5.93
N HIS A 89 3.47 -2.71 6.20
CA HIS A 89 3.85 -2.26 7.52
C HIS A 89 3.45 -0.80 7.69
N VAL A 90 3.03 -0.45 8.88
CA VAL A 90 2.66 0.93 9.21
C VAL A 90 3.46 1.36 10.43
N GLU A 91 4.15 2.49 10.30
CA GLU A 91 4.92 3.06 11.40
C GLU A 91 4.35 4.41 11.77
N LEU A 92 4.04 4.57 13.03
CA LEU A 92 3.63 5.88 13.56
C LEU A 92 4.86 6.56 14.12
N ASP A 93 5.00 7.84 13.80
CA ASP A 93 6.13 8.62 14.30
C ASP A 93 5.94 8.86 15.80
N SER A 94 6.72 8.16 16.61
CA SER A 94 6.58 8.25 18.05
C SER A 94 7.19 9.52 18.63
N ASP A 95 8.09 10.14 17.88
CA ASP A 95 8.80 11.33 18.39
C ASP A 95 8.01 12.60 18.20
N SER A 96 7.42 12.79 17.03
CA SER A 96 6.73 14.03 16.71
C SER A 96 5.23 13.85 16.49
N ASP A 97 4.81 12.63 16.25
CA ASP A 97 3.40 12.33 15.96
C ASP A 97 2.88 13.14 14.77
N ARG A 98 3.74 13.50 13.87
CA ARG A 98 3.39 14.33 12.71
C ARG A 98 3.18 13.54 11.43
N PHE A 99 3.79 12.38 11.35
CA PHE A 99 3.79 11.60 10.12
C PHE A 99 3.46 10.15 10.39
N VAL A 100 2.88 9.52 9.38
CA VAL A 100 2.66 8.08 9.34
C VAL A 100 3.45 7.56 8.16
N THR A 101 4.22 6.50 8.37
CA THR A 101 5.01 5.90 7.31
C THR A 101 4.43 4.55 6.95
N LEU A 102 4.19 4.36 5.66
CA LEU A 102 3.66 3.11 5.14
C LEU A 102 4.74 2.44 4.31
N HIS A 103 4.91 1.14 4.53
CA HIS A 103 5.70 0.32 3.65
C HIS A 103 4.72 -0.37 2.72
N ALA A 104 4.89 -0.19 1.42
CA ALA A 104 3.96 -0.70 0.43
C ALA A 104 4.70 -1.55 -0.58
N ARG A 105 4.04 -2.60 -1.03
CA ARG A 105 4.59 -3.50 -2.02
C ARG A 105 3.55 -3.68 -3.12
N ARG A 106 3.97 -3.53 -4.37
CA ARG A 106 3.05 -3.65 -5.49
C ARG A 106 2.40 -5.02 -5.48
N LYS A 107 1.10 -5.05 -5.69
CA LYS A 107 0.38 -6.32 -5.80
C LYS A 107 0.89 -7.07 -7.00
N SER A 108 1.04 -8.38 -6.84
CA SER A 108 1.59 -9.21 -7.89
C SER A 108 0.60 -9.33 -9.04
N HIS A 109 1.03 -8.89 -10.21
CA HIS A 109 0.23 -9.10 -11.40
C HIS A 109 0.25 -10.55 -11.86
N ALA A 110 1.19 -11.32 -11.36
CA ALA A 110 1.27 -12.72 -11.73
C ALA A 110 0.02 -13.47 -11.29
N SER A 111 -0.52 -13.13 -10.11
CA SER A 111 -1.74 -13.77 -9.64
C SER A 111 -2.92 -13.38 -10.51
N ASN A 112 -2.99 -12.14 -10.95
CA ASN A 112 -4.05 -11.72 -11.85
C ASN A 112 -3.91 -12.37 -13.20
N ARG A 113 -2.71 -12.51 -13.66
CA ARG A 113 -2.45 -13.10 -14.95
C ARG A 113 -2.72 -14.59 -14.94
N SER A 114 -2.43 -15.25 -13.84
CA SER A 114 -2.75 -16.67 -13.75
C SER A 114 -4.23 -16.90 -13.69
N ALA A 115 -4.99 -15.96 -13.18
CA ALA A 115 -6.43 -16.02 -13.20
C ALA A 115 -6.98 -15.68 -14.57
N SER A 116 -6.23 -14.99 -15.36
CA SER A 116 -6.63 -14.60 -16.69
C SER A 116 -6.36 -15.76 -17.64
N PRO A 117 -7.25 -16.04 -18.55
CA PRO A 117 -7.07 -17.13 -19.50
C PRO A 117 -6.18 -16.72 -20.66
N SER A 118 -5.14 -16.11 -20.35
CA SER A 118 -4.22 -15.67 -21.39
C SER A 118 -3.52 -16.83 -22.05
#